data_0f8bec47b77eeed5f3843d35d43fce04
#
_entry.id   0f8bec47b77eeed5f3843d35d43fce04
#
_cell.length_a   1.000
_cell.length_b   1.000
_cell.length_c   1.000
_cell.angle_alpha   90.00
_cell.angle_beta   90.00
_cell.angle_gamma   90.00
#
_symmetry.space_group_name_H-M   'P 1'
#
loop_
_entity.id
_entity.type
_entity.pdbx_description
1 polymer ?
#
loop_
_entity_poly.entity_id
_entity_poly.type
_entity_poly.pdbx_seq_one_letter_code
_entity_poly.pdbx_strand_id
1 'polypeptide(L)'
;MADIIHTFAREILDSRGNPTVEAEVFLDDGARGVAGVPSGASTGVHEAHELRDGGERYQGKGVLKAVENINEKIADEIAGFEADDQRLIDQALIKLDGTDNKSELGANAILGVSIAAAKAAAESAPLPLYRYIGGPNAHVLPVPMMNILNGGAHADSGVDVQEFMIAPIGAESFAEALRMGAEVYHALKAVLKDKGLSTGLGDEGGFAPSVDSTKAALDVIVDAIKKAGFEPGKDVALALDVASSEFFKDGKYHFEGGEHTAEEMCKVYEGLIDEYPIVSIEDPLQEDDWDGYTTLTAAIGEKVQIVGDDFFVTNPARLQEGIEKKAANALLVKVNQIGTLTETFDAVELAHRNGYRTMMSHRSGETEDTTIADLAVALNCGQIKTGAPARSERVAKYNQLLRIEQELGDGAVYAGRSAFPRFKA
;
A
#
# COMPACT_ATOMS: atom_id res chain seq x y z
N MET A 1 17.90 -28.10 -2.57
CA MET A 1 17.20 -26.93 -3.10
C MET A 1 18.19 -26.13 -3.91
N ALA A 2 17.76 -25.15 -4.72
CA ALA A 2 18.67 -24.45 -5.60
C ALA A 2 19.41 -23.34 -4.85
N ASP A 3 20.70 -23.21 -5.12
CA ASP A 3 21.57 -22.23 -4.49
C ASP A 3 21.65 -20.93 -5.32
N ILE A 4 21.78 -19.79 -4.66
CA ILE A 4 22.01 -18.49 -5.29
C ILE A 4 23.42 -18.49 -5.86
N ILE A 5 23.55 -18.37 -7.20
CA ILE A 5 24.83 -18.33 -7.89
C ILE A 5 25.25 -16.94 -8.36
N HIS A 6 24.26 -16.04 -8.53
CA HIS A 6 24.52 -14.68 -8.98
C HIS A 6 23.41 -13.73 -8.57
N THR A 7 23.78 -12.53 -8.15
CA THR A 7 22.87 -11.43 -7.84
C THR A 7 23.33 -10.20 -8.61
N PHE A 8 22.39 -9.53 -9.26
CA PHE A 8 22.68 -8.38 -10.10
C PHE A 8 21.59 -7.32 -9.95
N ALA A 9 21.95 -6.04 -10.06
CA ALA A 9 20.99 -4.95 -10.04
C ALA A 9 21.32 -3.88 -11.08
N ARG A 10 20.30 -3.13 -11.46
CA ARG A 10 20.37 -1.96 -12.32
C ARG A 10 19.46 -0.85 -11.83
N GLU A 11 19.75 0.35 -12.30
CA GLU A 11 18.85 1.50 -12.15
C GLU A 11 17.80 1.46 -13.27
N ILE A 12 16.51 1.56 -12.90
CA ILE A 12 15.37 1.71 -13.80
C ILE A 12 14.60 2.98 -13.45
N LEU A 13 13.55 3.33 -14.19
CA LEU A 13 12.67 4.46 -13.87
C LEU A 13 11.35 3.98 -13.25
N ASP A 14 10.89 4.70 -12.24
CA ASP A 14 9.56 4.55 -11.68
C ASP A 14 8.48 5.28 -12.51
N SER A 15 7.22 5.16 -12.13
CA SER A 15 6.06 5.78 -12.80
C SER A 15 6.06 7.30 -12.81
N ARG A 16 6.92 7.93 -12.01
CA ARG A 16 7.14 9.39 -11.98
C ARG A 16 8.37 9.83 -12.78
N GLY A 17 9.09 8.88 -13.41
CA GLY A 17 10.33 9.13 -14.12
C GLY A 17 11.55 9.35 -13.20
N ASN A 18 11.44 8.97 -11.92
CA ASN A 18 12.56 8.97 -10.99
C ASN A 18 13.28 7.61 -11.02
N PRO A 19 14.61 7.58 -10.81
CA PRO A 19 15.35 6.34 -10.68
C PRO A 19 14.88 5.48 -9.51
N THR A 20 14.87 4.17 -9.72
CA THR A 20 14.71 3.16 -8.68
C THR A 20 15.53 1.91 -9.01
N VAL A 21 15.58 0.98 -8.06
CA VAL A 21 16.36 -0.26 -8.15
C VAL A 21 15.53 -1.36 -8.78
N GLU A 22 16.13 -2.12 -9.72
CA GLU A 22 15.67 -3.45 -10.12
C GLU A 22 16.77 -4.45 -9.79
N ALA A 23 16.44 -5.48 -9.00
CA ALA A 23 17.35 -6.56 -8.63
C ALA A 23 16.97 -7.88 -9.29
N GLU A 24 17.98 -8.68 -9.62
CA GLU A 24 17.83 -10.04 -10.15
C GLU A 24 18.65 -11.03 -9.32
N VAL A 25 18.06 -12.19 -9.05
CA VAL A 25 18.71 -13.34 -8.40
C VAL A 25 18.62 -14.54 -9.32
N PHE A 26 19.73 -15.22 -9.52
CA PHE A 26 19.88 -16.41 -10.38
C PHE A 26 20.28 -17.61 -9.53
N LEU A 27 19.64 -18.76 -9.80
CA LEU A 27 19.91 -20.02 -9.11
C LEU A 27 20.66 -21.02 -9.99
N ASP A 28 21.30 -21.99 -9.35
CA ASP A 28 22.12 -23.04 -10.01
C ASP A 28 21.29 -24.01 -10.86
N ASP A 29 19.99 -24.10 -10.66
CA ASP A 29 19.05 -24.87 -11.50
C ASP A 29 18.52 -24.08 -12.72
N GLY A 30 18.90 -22.81 -12.85
CA GLY A 30 18.52 -21.90 -13.93
C GLY A 30 17.30 -21.03 -13.63
N ALA A 31 16.65 -21.18 -12.47
CA ALA A 31 15.56 -20.30 -12.04
C ALA A 31 16.07 -18.89 -11.77
N ARG A 32 15.18 -17.89 -11.97
CA ARG A 32 15.51 -16.47 -11.87
C ARG A 32 14.37 -15.67 -11.27
N GLY A 33 14.67 -14.77 -10.36
CA GLY A 33 13.73 -13.79 -9.85
C GLY A 33 14.14 -12.36 -10.18
N VAL A 34 13.18 -11.52 -10.54
CA VAL A 34 13.38 -10.09 -10.84
C VAL A 34 12.42 -9.26 -10.02
N ALA A 35 12.90 -8.18 -9.40
CA ALA A 35 12.09 -7.31 -8.56
C ALA A 35 12.41 -5.83 -8.80
N GLY A 36 11.38 -5.04 -9.15
CA GLY A 36 11.45 -3.59 -9.17
C GLY A 36 10.97 -3.01 -7.84
N VAL A 37 11.74 -2.11 -7.25
CA VAL A 37 11.46 -1.54 -5.94
C VAL A 37 10.60 -0.28 -6.06
N PRO A 38 9.47 -0.16 -5.34
CA PRO A 38 8.67 1.06 -5.30
C PRO A 38 9.32 2.17 -4.46
N SER A 39 8.91 3.42 -4.68
CA SER A 39 9.43 4.60 -3.98
C SER A 39 8.31 5.57 -3.57
N GLY A 40 8.30 6.06 -2.34
CA GLY A 40 7.34 7.04 -1.86
C GLY A 40 7.59 8.47 -2.35
N ALA A 41 6.54 9.29 -2.42
CA ALA A 41 6.64 10.74 -2.57
C ALA A 41 6.72 11.41 -1.19
N SER A 42 5.77 11.11 -0.32
CA SER A 42 5.83 11.37 1.11
C SER A 42 6.38 10.12 1.82
N THR A 43 7.18 10.31 2.84
CA THR A 43 7.77 9.22 3.62
C THR A 43 7.61 9.53 5.11
N GLY A 44 7.08 8.57 5.87
CA GLY A 44 7.02 8.65 7.32
C GLY A 44 8.43 8.78 7.93
N VAL A 45 8.56 9.51 9.01
CA VAL A 45 9.86 9.76 9.67
C VAL A 45 10.52 8.47 10.15
N HIS A 46 9.72 7.44 10.41
CA HIS A 46 10.16 6.15 10.94
C HIS A 46 10.38 5.06 9.88
N GLU A 47 10.24 5.39 8.57
CA GLU A 47 10.50 4.43 7.49
C GLU A 47 11.97 4.02 7.43
N ALA A 48 12.23 2.80 6.93
CA ALA A 48 13.57 2.38 6.56
C ALA A 48 14.14 3.29 5.46
N HIS A 49 15.45 3.50 5.48
CA HIS A 49 16.11 4.49 4.66
C HIS A 49 16.24 4.07 3.19
N GLU A 50 15.58 4.79 2.28
CA GLU A 50 15.82 4.68 0.85
C GLU A 50 17.12 5.37 0.48
N LEU A 51 18.12 4.61 0.03
CA LEU A 51 19.43 5.16 -0.31
C LEU A 51 19.38 5.87 -1.66
N ARG A 52 19.67 7.18 -1.67
CA ARG A 52 19.79 8.03 -2.82
C ARG A 52 21.22 8.57 -2.97
N ASP A 53 21.68 8.76 -4.22
CA ASP A 53 23.06 9.18 -4.50
C ASP A 53 23.36 10.60 -4.04
N GLY A 54 22.35 11.49 -4.05
CA GLY A 54 22.57 12.93 -3.91
C GLY A 54 23.21 13.54 -5.19
N GLY A 55 23.74 14.75 -5.04
CA GLY A 55 24.40 15.44 -6.16
C GLY A 55 23.45 15.94 -7.26
N GLU A 56 23.96 16.12 -8.48
CA GLU A 56 23.19 16.74 -9.58
C GLU A 56 22.43 15.73 -10.45
N ARG A 57 22.97 14.49 -10.56
CA ARG A 57 22.37 13.45 -11.40
C ARG A 57 20.96 13.11 -10.91
N TYR A 58 19.96 13.15 -11.81
CA TYR A 58 18.53 13.01 -11.47
C TYR A 58 18.10 13.90 -10.30
N GLN A 59 18.67 15.10 -10.20
CA GLN A 59 18.38 16.04 -9.10
C GLN A 59 18.61 15.42 -7.71
N GLY A 60 19.64 14.58 -7.58
CA GLY A 60 20.00 13.88 -6.34
C GLY A 60 19.25 12.57 -6.09
N LYS A 61 18.32 12.19 -6.98
CA LYS A 61 17.48 10.99 -6.80
C LYS A 61 18.06 9.70 -7.40
N GLY A 62 19.30 9.72 -7.94
CA GLY A 62 19.98 8.53 -8.46
C GLY A 62 20.07 7.42 -7.40
N VAL A 63 20.22 6.15 -7.84
CA VAL A 63 20.30 4.97 -6.97
C VAL A 63 21.53 4.09 -7.28
N LEU A 64 22.55 4.65 -7.90
CA LEU A 64 23.74 3.88 -8.26
C LEU A 64 24.49 3.32 -7.07
N LYS A 65 24.50 4.03 -5.91
CA LYS A 65 25.09 3.51 -4.67
C LYS A 65 24.36 2.26 -4.17
N ALA A 66 23.04 2.26 -4.23
CA ALA A 66 22.24 1.08 -3.88
C ALA A 66 22.50 -0.07 -4.86
N VAL A 67 22.60 0.22 -6.16
CA VAL A 67 22.96 -0.76 -7.19
C VAL A 67 24.36 -1.34 -6.95
N GLU A 68 25.37 -0.50 -6.64
CA GLU A 68 26.71 -0.93 -6.30
C GLU A 68 26.73 -1.83 -5.04
N ASN A 69 25.98 -1.45 -3.99
CA ASN A 69 25.85 -2.26 -2.80
C ASN A 69 25.31 -3.66 -3.10
N ILE A 70 24.32 -3.77 -4.03
CA ILE A 70 23.81 -5.08 -4.45
C ILE A 70 24.87 -5.85 -5.21
N ASN A 71 25.49 -5.23 -6.24
CA ASN A 71 26.39 -5.93 -7.17
C ASN A 71 27.71 -6.36 -6.53
N GLU A 72 28.13 -5.71 -5.44
CA GLU A 72 29.41 -5.98 -4.78
C GLU A 72 29.16 -6.64 -3.40
N LYS A 73 28.57 -5.93 -2.43
CA LYS A 73 28.50 -6.39 -1.04
C LYS A 73 27.46 -7.48 -0.83
N ILE A 74 26.22 -7.26 -1.32
CA ILE A 74 25.13 -8.20 -1.12
C ILE A 74 25.33 -9.46 -1.94
N ALA A 75 25.77 -9.33 -3.21
CA ALA A 75 26.04 -10.48 -4.07
C ALA A 75 27.07 -11.43 -3.47
N ASP A 76 28.13 -10.90 -2.86
CA ASP A 76 29.16 -11.72 -2.19
C ASP A 76 28.63 -12.39 -0.91
N GLU A 77 27.81 -11.68 -0.13
CA GLU A 77 27.28 -12.19 1.15
C GLU A 77 26.35 -13.39 0.98
N ILE A 78 25.44 -13.34 -0.01
CA ILE A 78 24.39 -14.37 -0.17
C ILE A 78 24.74 -15.45 -1.20
N ALA A 79 25.91 -15.37 -1.84
CA ALA A 79 26.36 -16.42 -2.76
C ALA A 79 26.43 -17.78 -2.08
N GLY A 80 25.77 -18.79 -2.66
CA GLY A 80 25.67 -20.14 -2.12
C GLY A 80 24.62 -20.34 -1.03
N PHE A 81 23.77 -19.33 -0.75
CA PHE A 81 22.61 -19.54 0.13
C PHE A 81 21.53 -20.32 -0.61
N GLU A 82 20.82 -21.20 0.09
CA GLU A 82 19.61 -21.83 -0.41
C GLU A 82 18.52 -20.79 -0.59
N ALA A 83 17.98 -20.66 -1.80
CA ALA A 83 17.06 -19.58 -2.16
C ALA A 83 15.71 -19.61 -1.43
N ASP A 84 15.32 -20.77 -0.92
CA ASP A 84 14.07 -20.97 -0.18
C ASP A 84 14.20 -20.67 1.33
N ASP A 85 15.40 -20.40 1.84
CA ASP A 85 15.56 -19.91 3.22
C ASP A 85 15.47 -18.38 3.27
N GLN A 86 14.28 -17.85 2.95
CA GLN A 86 14.01 -16.41 2.92
C GLN A 86 14.42 -15.70 4.21
N ARG A 87 14.17 -16.33 5.38
CA ARG A 87 14.50 -15.71 6.66
C ARG A 87 16.00 -15.59 6.88
N LEU A 88 16.78 -16.59 6.46
CA LEU A 88 18.23 -16.53 6.53
C LEU A 88 18.79 -15.45 5.61
N ILE A 89 18.30 -15.36 4.37
CA ILE A 89 18.69 -14.34 3.40
C ILE A 89 18.42 -12.93 3.98
N ASP A 90 17.19 -12.66 4.42
CA ASP A 90 16.82 -11.35 4.94
C ASP A 90 17.60 -10.98 6.21
N GLN A 91 17.84 -11.94 7.11
CA GLN A 91 18.67 -11.73 8.31
C GLN A 91 20.12 -11.43 7.97
N ALA A 92 20.71 -12.11 6.96
CA ALA A 92 22.05 -11.81 6.48
C ALA A 92 22.15 -10.39 5.92
N LEU A 93 21.15 -9.94 5.14
CA LEU A 93 21.09 -8.58 4.59
C LEU A 93 20.97 -7.52 5.70
N ILE A 94 20.10 -7.73 6.67
CA ILE A 94 19.94 -6.83 7.83
C ILE A 94 21.24 -6.75 8.63
N LYS A 95 21.89 -7.88 8.87
CA LYS A 95 23.16 -7.94 9.61
C LYS A 95 24.32 -7.29 8.83
N LEU A 96 24.33 -7.45 7.51
CA LEU A 96 25.34 -6.82 6.63
C LEU A 96 25.20 -5.29 6.64
N ASP A 97 23.98 -4.76 6.64
CA ASP A 97 23.71 -3.33 6.79
C ASP A 97 24.15 -2.83 8.18
N GLY A 98 23.77 -3.52 9.24
CA GLY A 98 24.20 -3.26 10.62
C GLY A 98 23.64 -1.98 11.24
N THR A 99 22.71 -1.26 10.58
CA THR A 99 22.03 -0.06 11.11
C THR A 99 20.56 -0.37 11.41
N ASP A 100 19.96 0.41 12.32
CA ASP A 100 18.58 0.19 12.74
C ASP A 100 17.56 0.44 11.61
N ASN A 101 17.89 1.34 10.67
CA ASN A 101 17.00 1.78 9.60
C ASN A 101 17.49 1.44 8.19
N LYS A 102 18.46 0.52 8.03
CA LYS A 102 19.01 0.08 6.75
C LYS A 102 19.69 1.21 5.95
N SER A 103 20.35 2.15 6.65
CA SER A 103 20.94 3.33 6.01
C SER A 103 22.31 3.10 5.36
N GLU A 104 22.99 1.99 5.65
CA GLU A 104 24.31 1.68 5.05
C GLU A 104 24.17 1.10 3.64
N LEU A 105 23.33 0.08 3.47
CA LEU A 105 23.09 -0.56 2.16
C LEU A 105 21.95 0.12 1.40
N GLY A 106 20.95 0.62 2.12
CA GLY A 106 19.69 1.13 1.62
C GLY A 106 18.57 0.08 1.66
N ALA A 107 17.42 0.48 2.21
CA ALA A 107 16.24 -0.38 2.23
C ALA A 107 15.79 -0.79 0.81
N ASN A 108 15.99 0.08 -0.19
CA ASN A 108 15.72 -0.22 -1.59
C ASN A 108 16.63 -1.33 -2.14
N ALA A 109 17.92 -1.35 -1.78
CA ALA A 109 18.84 -2.42 -2.16
C ALA A 109 18.44 -3.74 -1.50
N ILE A 110 18.21 -3.73 -0.21
CA ILE A 110 17.85 -4.90 0.58
C ILE A 110 16.52 -5.50 0.09
N LEU A 111 15.49 -4.69 -0.07
CA LEU A 111 14.18 -5.14 -0.52
C LEU A 111 14.20 -5.73 -1.94
N GLY A 112 14.94 -5.09 -2.85
CA GLY A 112 15.07 -5.60 -4.22
C GLY A 112 15.56 -7.04 -4.24
N VAL A 113 16.60 -7.34 -3.46
CA VAL A 113 17.16 -8.70 -3.35
C VAL A 113 16.24 -9.64 -2.59
N SER A 114 15.62 -9.20 -1.49
CA SER A 114 14.66 -10.00 -0.71
C SER A 114 13.50 -10.51 -1.59
N ILE A 115 12.90 -9.63 -2.40
CA ILE A 115 11.82 -10.01 -3.33
C ILE A 115 12.34 -10.88 -4.48
N ALA A 116 13.49 -10.52 -5.08
CA ALA A 116 14.05 -11.28 -6.19
C ALA A 116 14.40 -12.72 -5.78
N ALA A 117 14.94 -12.92 -4.57
CA ALA A 117 15.22 -14.25 -4.03
C ALA A 117 13.92 -15.08 -3.86
N ALA A 118 12.86 -14.49 -3.30
CA ALA A 118 11.56 -15.17 -3.17
C ALA A 118 10.98 -15.58 -4.53
N LYS A 119 11.10 -14.71 -5.54
CA LYS A 119 10.64 -15.01 -6.91
C LYS A 119 11.47 -16.12 -7.56
N ALA A 120 12.80 -16.09 -7.40
CA ALA A 120 13.68 -17.15 -7.90
C ALA A 120 13.35 -18.49 -7.26
N ALA A 121 13.16 -18.53 -5.95
CA ALA A 121 12.76 -19.73 -5.21
C ALA A 121 11.38 -20.25 -5.65
N ALA A 122 10.42 -19.37 -5.90
CA ALA A 122 9.10 -19.74 -6.43
C ALA A 122 9.19 -20.36 -7.82
N GLU A 123 10.04 -19.80 -8.72
CA GLU A 123 10.30 -20.35 -10.04
C GLU A 123 10.98 -21.73 -9.96
N SER A 124 11.99 -21.90 -9.08
CA SER A 124 12.64 -23.16 -8.81
C SER A 124 11.67 -24.24 -8.27
N ALA A 125 10.69 -23.84 -7.46
CA ALA A 125 9.65 -24.71 -6.91
C ALA A 125 8.48 -24.97 -7.87
N PRO A 126 8.51 -24.60 -9.12
CA PRO A 126 7.48 -24.31 -10.13
C PRO A 126 6.10 -23.94 -9.55
N LEU A 127 6.09 -22.95 -8.68
CA LEU A 127 4.88 -22.40 -8.06
C LEU A 127 4.71 -20.91 -8.37
N PRO A 128 3.48 -20.41 -8.57
CA PRO A 128 3.25 -18.97 -8.60
C PRO A 128 3.59 -18.35 -7.23
N LEU A 129 4.07 -17.11 -7.23
CA LEU A 129 4.63 -16.46 -6.03
C LEU A 129 3.66 -16.47 -4.84
N TYR A 130 2.38 -16.16 -5.08
CA TYR A 130 1.38 -16.16 -4.01
C TYR A 130 1.23 -17.54 -3.34
N ARG A 131 1.33 -18.61 -4.13
CA ARG A 131 1.23 -20.00 -3.64
C ARG A 131 2.50 -20.44 -2.95
N TYR A 132 3.65 -20.04 -3.47
CA TYR A 132 4.95 -20.33 -2.85
C TYR A 132 5.04 -19.72 -1.44
N ILE A 133 4.66 -18.44 -1.28
CA ILE A 133 4.72 -17.73 0.00
C ILE A 133 3.60 -18.16 0.95
N GLY A 134 2.36 -18.20 0.47
CA GLY A 134 1.17 -18.40 1.31
C GLY A 134 0.72 -19.87 1.45
N GLY A 135 1.36 -20.78 0.68
CA GLY A 135 1.01 -22.19 0.69
C GLY A 135 -0.42 -22.49 0.22
N PRO A 136 -0.97 -23.65 0.59
CA PRO A 136 -2.30 -24.07 0.15
C PRO A 136 -3.45 -23.18 0.69
N ASN A 137 -3.20 -22.37 1.71
CA ASN A 137 -4.20 -21.47 2.32
C ASN A 137 -4.28 -20.09 1.66
N ALA A 138 -3.41 -19.78 0.69
CA ALA A 138 -3.47 -18.55 -0.09
C ALA A 138 -4.62 -18.60 -1.11
N HIS A 139 -5.79 -18.02 -0.79
CA HIS A 139 -6.99 -18.12 -1.61
C HIS A 139 -7.94 -16.93 -1.51
N VAL A 140 -7.64 -15.95 -0.64
CA VAL A 140 -8.50 -14.80 -0.43
C VAL A 140 -8.11 -13.67 -1.38
N LEU A 141 -9.00 -13.34 -2.33
CA LEU A 141 -8.85 -12.17 -3.19
C LEU A 141 -9.21 -10.91 -2.41
N PRO A 142 -8.33 -9.89 -2.40
CA PRO A 142 -8.53 -8.68 -1.62
C PRO A 142 -9.59 -7.75 -2.23
N VAL A 143 -10.30 -6.99 -1.38
CA VAL A 143 -11.09 -5.85 -1.83
C VAL A 143 -10.15 -4.77 -2.33
N PRO A 144 -10.30 -4.31 -3.59
CA PRO A 144 -9.49 -3.20 -4.11
C PRO A 144 -9.99 -1.86 -3.54
N MET A 145 -9.12 -1.18 -2.80
CA MET A 145 -9.31 0.19 -2.32
C MET A 145 -8.77 1.13 -3.40
N MET A 146 -9.66 1.58 -4.30
CA MET A 146 -9.24 2.31 -5.51
C MET A 146 -9.25 3.82 -5.26
N ASN A 147 -8.09 4.47 -5.25
CA ASN A 147 -7.97 5.92 -5.17
C ASN A 147 -8.44 6.56 -6.50
N ILE A 148 -9.67 7.09 -6.53
CA ILE A 148 -10.28 7.66 -7.74
C ILE A 148 -10.34 9.17 -7.76
N LEU A 149 -10.12 9.83 -6.61
CA LEU A 149 -10.06 11.29 -6.50
C LEU A 149 -8.98 11.68 -5.48
N ASN A 150 -8.13 12.64 -5.85
CA ASN A 150 -7.00 13.12 -5.06
C ASN A 150 -7.26 14.52 -4.53
N GLY A 151 -6.77 14.77 -3.33
CA GLY A 151 -6.60 16.08 -2.70
C GLY A 151 -5.23 16.20 -2.04
N GLY A 152 -5.11 17.03 -1.01
CA GLY A 152 -3.90 17.19 -0.21
C GLY A 152 -2.64 17.39 -1.06
N ALA A 153 -1.56 16.73 -0.68
CA ALA A 153 -0.28 16.77 -1.40
C ALA A 153 -0.33 16.13 -2.81
N HIS A 154 -1.36 15.34 -3.13
CA HIS A 154 -1.52 14.65 -4.41
C HIS A 154 -2.30 15.46 -5.46
N ALA A 155 -2.79 16.66 -5.13
CA ALA A 155 -3.55 17.52 -6.04
C ALA A 155 -3.32 18.99 -5.71
N ASP A 156 -3.39 19.85 -6.74
CA ASP A 156 -3.45 21.30 -6.57
C ASP A 156 -4.91 21.71 -6.33
N SER A 157 -5.45 21.32 -5.16
CA SER A 157 -6.85 21.55 -4.77
C SER A 157 -6.94 22.14 -3.36
N GLY A 158 -8.12 22.68 -3.00
CA GLY A 158 -8.39 23.23 -1.66
C GLY A 158 -8.83 22.18 -0.62
N VAL A 159 -8.68 20.87 -0.91
CA VAL A 159 -9.08 19.78 -0.03
C VAL A 159 -7.85 19.18 0.65
N ASP A 160 -7.88 19.07 1.98
CA ASP A 160 -6.75 18.60 2.76
C ASP A 160 -6.62 17.07 2.77
N VAL A 161 -7.72 16.32 2.68
CA VAL A 161 -7.71 14.85 2.57
C VAL A 161 -7.00 14.42 1.29
N GLN A 162 -5.99 13.56 1.42
CA GLN A 162 -5.08 13.22 0.32
C GLN A 162 -5.71 12.30 -0.72
N GLU A 163 -6.45 11.25 -0.29
CA GLU A 163 -7.04 10.26 -1.18
C GLU A 163 -8.47 9.92 -0.80
N PHE A 164 -9.31 9.85 -1.85
CA PHE A 164 -10.68 9.38 -1.75
C PHE A 164 -10.82 8.08 -2.54
N MET A 165 -11.06 7.00 -1.83
CA MET A 165 -11.12 5.66 -2.39
C MET A 165 -12.53 5.12 -2.43
N ILE A 166 -12.77 4.22 -3.40
CA ILE A 166 -13.94 3.35 -3.43
C ILE A 166 -13.54 1.90 -3.12
N ALA A 167 -14.43 1.18 -2.47
CA ALA A 167 -14.29 -0.23 -2.11
C ALA A 167 -15.53 -1.01 -2.58
N PRO A 168 -15.44 -1.84 -3.63
CA PRO A 168 -16.55 -2.66 -4.15
C PRO A 168 -16.86 -3.85 -3.24
N ILE A 169 -17.43 -3.60 -2.06
CA ILE A 169 -17.65 -4.61 -1.01
C ILE A 169 -18.83 -5.56 -1.30
N GLY A 170 -19.72 -5.19 -2.23
CA GLY A 170 -20.89 -5.99 -2.61
C GLY A 170 -20.66 -6.94 -3.77
N ALA A 171 -19.46 -6.95 -4.37
CA ALA A 171 -19.14 -7.86 -5.48
C ALA A 171 -19.05 -9.32 -5.01
N GLU A 172 -19.32 -10.25 -5.92
CA GLU A 172 -19.26 -11.70 -5.66
C GLU A 172 -17.90 -12.30 -6.02
N SER A 173 -17.06 -11.58 -6.81
CA SER A 173 -15.74 -11.98 -7.26
C SER A 173 -14.82 -10.77 -7.39
N PHE A 174 -13.52 -11.02 -7.50
CA PHE A 174 -12.56 -9.93 -7.75
C PHE A 174 -12.77 -9.31 -9.15
N ALA A 175 -13.03 -10.14 -10.16
CA ALA A 175 -13.34 -9.67 -11.52
C ALA A 175 -14.54 -8.73 -11.53
N GLU A 176 -15.60 -9.05 -10.79
CA GLU A 176 -16.79 -8.21 -10.63
C GLU A 176 -16.47 -6.91 -9.87
N ALA A 177 -15.67 -7.00 -8.81
CA ALA A 177 -15.22 -5.83 -8.05
C ALA A 177 -14.42 -4.86 -8.93
N LEU A 178 -13.52 -5.39 -9.76
CA LEU A 178 -12.73 -4.57 -10.69
C LEU A 178 -13.62 -3.91 -11.75
N ARG A 179 -14.61 -4.63 -12.31
CA ARG A 179 -15.61 -4.08 -13.22
C ARG A 179 -16.38 -2.93 -12.58
N MET A 180 -16.93 -3.14 -11.38
CA MET A 180 -17.67 -2.12 -10.64
C MET A 180 -16.81 -0.87 -10.42
N GLY A 181 -15.57 -1.05 -9.97
CA GLY A 181 -14.63 0.06 -9.76
C GLY A 181 -14.34 0.84 -11.04
N ALA A 182 -14.12 0.16 -12.16
CA ALA A 182 -13.89 0.79 -13.47
C ALA A 182 -15.13 1.57 -13.95
N GLU A 183 -16.32 1.03 -13.80
CA GLU A 183 -17.58 1.71 -14.16
C GLU A 183 -17.82 2.96 -13.32
N VAL A 184 -17.59 2.88 -11.98
CA VAL A 184 -17.67 4.07 -11.10
C VAL A 184 -16.61 5.11 -11.49
N TYR A 185 -15.38 4.70 -11.79
CA TYR A 185 -14.32 5.60 -12.23
C TYR A 185 -14.70 6.38 -13.52
N HIS A 186 -15.27 5.69 -14.50
CA HIS A 186 -15.76 6.32 -15.73
C HIS A 186 -16.99 7.22 -15.48
N ALA A 187 -17.90 6.82 -14.60
CA ALA A 187 -19.03 7.65 -14.17
C ALA A 187 -18.55 8.91 -13.47
N LEU A 188 -17.51 8.82 -12.59
CA LEU A 188 -16.92 9.98 -11.92
C LEU A 188 -16.33 10.96 -12.94
N LYS A 189 -15.63 10.48 -13.97
CA LYS A 189 -15.15 11.34 -15.06
C LYS A 189 -16.28 12.13 -15.73
N ALA A 190 -17.42 11.49 -15.94
CA ALA A 190 -18.60 12.16 -16.53
C ALA A 190 -19.20 13.18 -15.56
N VAL A 191 -19.36 12.83 -14.27
CA VAL A 191 -19.87 13.76 -13.24
C VAL A 191 -18.98 15.01 -13.11
N LEU A 192 -17.65 14.83 -13.08
CA LEU A 192 -16.71 15.94 -13.03
C LEU A 192 -16.82 16.86 -14.25
N LYS A 193 -16.92 16.30 -15.46
CA LYS A 193 -17.12 17.05 -16.70
C LYS A 193 -18.44 17.84 -16.70
N ASP A 194 -19.53 17.21 -16.27
CA ASP A 194 -20.85 17.83 -16.19
C ASP A 194 -20.86 19.03 -15.23
N LYS A 195 -20.00 18.98 -14.18
CA LYS A 195 -19.79 20.08 -13.21
C LYS A 195 -18.70 21.09 -13.66
N GLY A 196 -18.06 20.90 -14.81
CA GLY A 196 -16.99 21.78 -15.31
C GLY A 196 -15.66 21.63 -14.55
N LEU A 197 -15.47 20.52 -13.83
CA LEU A 197 -14.29 20.23 -13.04
C LEU A 197 -13.21 19.50 -13.87
N SER A 198 -11.94 19.62 -13.45
CA SER A 198 -10.81 18.96 -14.11
C SER A 198 -10.93 17.43 -14.06
N THR A 199 -10.52 16.77 -15.13
CA THR A 199 -10.35 15.32 -15.21
C THR A 199 -8.89 14.93 -15.48
N GLY A 200 -7.94 15.83 -15.14
CA GLY A 200 -6.51 15.50 -15.08
C GLY A 200 -6.25 14.43 -14.01
N LEU A 201 -5.22 13.61 -14.24
CA LEU A 201 -4.88 12.49 -13.34
C LEU A 201 -3.70 12.87 -12.44
N GLY A 202 -3.78 12.45 -11.18
CA GLY A 202 -2.67 12.42 -10.26
C GLY A 202 -1.73 11.22 -10.49
N ASP A 203 -0.70 11.11 -9.66
CA ASP A 203 0.35 10.09 -9.76
C ASP A 203 -0.18 8.65 -9.67
N GLU A 204 -1.29 8.45 -8.98
CA GLU A 204 -1.90 7.14 -8.75
C GLU A 204 -3.11 6.86 -9.65
N GLY A 205 -3.34 7.72 -10.66
CA GLY A 205 -4.39 7.57 -11.66
C GLY A 205 -5.77 8.09 -11.27
N GLY A 206 -5.98 8.55 -10.03
CA GLY A 206 -7.18 9.24 -9.58
C GLY A 206 -7.29 10.64 -10.20
N PHE A 207 -8.52 11.17 -10.34
CA PHE A 207 -8.74 12.53 -10.81
C PHE A 207 -8.29 13.55 -9.75
N ALA A 208 -7.82 14.70 -10.20
CA ALA A 208 -7.39 15.81 -9.34
C ALA A 208 -8.24 17.08 -9.66
N PRO A 209 -9.54 17.07 -9.32
CA PRO A 209 -10.39 18.24 -9.50
C PRO A 209 -10.14 19.28 -8.39
N SER A 210 -10.35 20.56 -8.70
CA SER A 210 -10.46 21.59 -7.66
C SER A 210 -11.88 21.54 -7.08
N VAL A 211 -12.03 20.97 -5.88
CA VAL A 211 -13.27 20.96 -5.10
C VAL A 211 -13.06 21.69 -3.77
N ASP A 212 -14.13 22.19 -3.17
CA ASP A 212 -14.04 23.19 -2.09
C ASP A 212 -13.94 22.56 -0.68
N SER A 213 -14.24 21.27 -0.53
CA SER A 213 -14.24 20.58 0.76
C SER A 213 -14.22 19.06 0.62
N THR A 214 -13.88 18.37 1.72
CA THR A 214 -13.98 16.90 1.85
C THR A 214 -15.39 16.41 1.51
N LYS A 215 -16.43 17.07 2.01
CA LYS A 215 -17.82 16.71 1.70
C LYS A 215 -18.14 16.85 0.21
N ALA A 216 -17.71 17.94 -0.43
CA ALA A 216 -17.91 18.13 -1.86
C ALA A 216 -17.23 17.02 -2.70
N ALA A 217 -16.05 16.55 -2.28
CA ALA A 217 -15.37 15.40 -2.89
C ALA A 217 -16.15 14.10 -2.71
N LEU A 218 -16.64 13.83 -1.49
CA LEU A 218 -17.47 12.65 -1.20
C LEU A 218 -18.78 12.65 -1.98
N ASP A 219 -19.43 13.81 -2.09
CA ASP A 219 -20.69 13.97 -2.83
C ASP A 219 -20.54 13.61 -4.31
N VAL A 220 -19.48 14.09 -4.98
CA VAL A 220 -19.26 13.77 -6.40
C VAL A 220 -18.97 12.27 -6.60
N ILE A 221 -18.33 11.60 -5.65
CA ILE A 221 -18.08 10.17 -5.69
C ILE A 221 -19.39 9.39 -5.46
N VAL A 222 -20.21 9.79 -4.50
CA VAL A 222 -21.54 9.18 -4.25
C VAL A 222 -22.45 9.34 -5.47
N ASP A 223 -22.43 10.53 -6.12
CA ASP A 223 -23.13 10.75 -7.39
C ASP A 223 -22.63 9.81 -8.49
N ALA A 224 -21.31 9.58 -8.57
CA ALA A 224 -20.71 8.67 -9.54
C ALA A 224 -21.12 7.21 -9.30
N ILE A 225 -21.12 6.74 -8.05
CA ILE A 225 -21.57 5.40 -7.68
C ILE A 225 -23.02 5.17 -8.12
N LYS A 226 -23.92 6.13 -7.82
CA LYS A 226 -25.32 6.08 -8.22
C LYS A 226 -25.49 6.15 -9.75
N LYS A 227 -24.72 7.00 -10.43
CA LYS A 227 -24.71 7.13 -11.89
C LYS A 227 -24.25 5.86 -12.59
N ALA A 228 -23.34 5.11 -11.97
CA ALA A 228 -22.90 3.79 -12.43
C ALA A 228 -23.93 2.66 -12.17
N GLY A 229 -25.02 2.95 -11.44
CA GLY A 229 -26.08 2.00 -11.15
C GLY A 229 -25.87 1.18 -9.88
N PHE A 230 -24.93 1.57 -9.01
CA PHE A 230 -24.64 0.90 -7.74
C PHE A 230 -25.18 1.66 -6.54
N GLU A 231 -25.43 0.92 -5.45
CA GLU A 231 -25.93 1.47 -4.18
C GLU A 231 -24.74 1.79 -3.24
N PRO A 232 -24.55 3.09 -2.84
CA PRO A 232 -23.49 3.44 -1.89
C PRO A 232 -23.67 2.71 -0.54
N GLY A 233 -22.56 2.15 -0.03
CA GLY A 233 -22.53 1.41 1.23
C GLY A 233 -22.99 -0.05 1.14
N LYS A 234 -23.77 -0.41 0.12
CA LYS A 234 -24.19 -1.78 -0.13
C LYS A 234 -23.31 -2.47 -1.18
N ASP A 235 -23.19 -1.87 -2.34
CA ASP A 235 -22.37 -2.40 -3.43
C ASP A 235 -20.96 -1.83 -3.37
N VAL A 236 -20.85 -0.50 -3.23
CA VAL A 236 -19.59 0.24 -3.19
C VAL A 236 -19.56 1.14 -1.97
N ALA A 237 -18.58 0.95 -1.11
CA ALA A 237 -18.30 1.80 0.04
C ALA A 237 -17.20 2.82 -0.28
N LEU A 238 -16.96 3.75 0.65
CA LEU A 238 -15.94 4.79 0.57
C LEU A 238 -14.82 4.52 1.57
N ALA A 239 -13.62 5.00 1.25
CA ALA A 239 -12.51 5.06 2.19
C ALA A 239 -11.69 6.32 1.96
N LEU A 240 -10.99 6.76 3.01
CA LEU A 240 -10.17 7.95 3.02
C LEU A 240 -8.73 7.60 3.39
N ASP A 241 -7.78 8.26 2.76
CA ASP A 241 -6.44 8.48 3.29
C ASP A 241 -6.30 9.97 3.57
N VAL A 242 -6.17 10.31 4.83
CA VAL A 242 -6.16 11.71 5.27
C VAL A 242 -4.76 12.29 5.25
N ALA A 243 -3.73 11.46 5.52
CA ALA A 243 -2.34 11.87 5.62
C ALA A 243 -2.15 13.10 6.54
N SER A 244 -2.74 13.06 7.72
CA SER A 244 -2.89 14.22 8.61
C SER A 244 -1.58 14.85 9.08
N SER A 245 -0.45 14.13 9.00
CA SER A 245 0.89 14.68 9.29
C SER A 245 1.23 15.87 8.37
N GLU A 246 0.72 15.89 7.13
CA GLU A 246 0.97 16.95 6.13
C GLU A 246 0.40 18.32 6.53
N PHE A 247 -0.68 18.34 7.31
CA PHE A 247 -1.31 19.58 7.79
C PHE A 247 -1.26 19.76 9.32
N PHE A 248 -0.45 18.94 10.01
CA PHE A 248 -0.17 19.12 11.44
C PHE A 248 0.99 20.07 11.65
N LYS A 249 0.74 21.15 12.36
CA LYS A 249 1.74 22.18 12.66
C LYS A 249 1.48 22.84 14.03
N ASP A 250 2.54 23.12 14.77
CA ASP A 250 2.46 23.82 16.05
C ASP A 250 1.48 23.19 17.05
N GLY A 251 1.34 21.84 17.03
CA GLY A 251 0.45 21.09 17.91
C GLY A 251 -1.02 21.14 17.53
N LYS A 252 -1.34 21.56 16.30
CA LYS A 252 -2.70 21.69 15.75
C LYS A 252 -2.81 21.08 14.36
N TYR A 253 -3.98 20.60 14.04
CA TYR A 253 -4.37 20.17 12.68
C TYR A 253 -5.02 21.35 11.94
N HIS A 254 -4.38 21.81 10.87
CA HIS A 254 -4.89 22.89 10.01
C HIS A 254 -5.78 22.29 8.91
N PHE A 255 -7.04 22.04 9.23
CA PHE A 255 -7.96 21.32 8.37
C PHE A 255 -9.11 22.20 7.91
N GLU A 256 -9.37 22.25 6.59
CA GLU A 256 -10.44 23.04 5.93
C GLU A 256 -10.51 24.51 6.42
N GLY A 257 -9.33 25.12 6.55
CA GLY A 257 -9.19 26.53 6.96
C GLY A 257 -9.40 26.80 8.46
N GLY A 258 -9.61 25.75 9.26
CA GLY A 258 -9.68 25.81 10.73
C GLY A 258 -8.43 25.24 11.40
N GLU A 259 -8.26 25.54 12.68
CA GLU A 259 -7.26 24.92 13.57
C GLU A 259 -8.00 23.98 14.53
N HIS A 260 -7.58 22.72 14.59
CA HIS A 260 -8.25 21.69 15.36
C HIS A 260 -7.30 20.96 16.31
N THR A 261 -7.79 20.55 17.46
CA THR A 261 -7.15 19.55 18.32
C THR A 261 -7.45 18.15 17.80
N ALA A 262 -6.77 17.13 18.34
CA ALA A 262 -7.07 15.72 18.01
C ALA A 262 -8.53 15.34 18.33
N GLU A 263 -9.07 15.83 19.46
CA GLU A 263 -10.46 15.59 19.85
C GLU A 263 -11.47 16.26 18.91
N GLU A 264 -11.12 17.42 18.35
CA GLU A 264 -11.96 18.10 17.36
C GLU A 264 -11.91 17.38 16.01
N MET A 265 -10.73 16.87 15.60
CA MET A 265 -10.63 15.99 14.41
C MET A 265 -11.43 14.70 14.59
N CYS A 266 -11.45 14.08 15.78
CA CYS A 266 -12.31 12.93 16.05
C CYS A 266 -13.78 13.24 15.74
N LYS A 267 -14.29 14.42 16.12
CA LYS A 267 -15.68 14.82 15.81
C LYS A 267 -15.92 15.05 14.32
N VAL A 268 -14.91 15.54 13.59
CA VAL A 268 -14.99 15.64 12.12
C VAL A 268 -15.21 14.25 11.52
N TYR A 269 -14.41 13.27 11.91
CA TYR A 269 -14.53 11.91 11.40
C TYR A 269 -15.84 11.23 11.84
N GLU A 270 -16.28 11.43 13.09
CA GLU A 270 -17.62 10.96 13.52
C GLU A 270 -18.73 11.49 12.61
N GLY A 271 -18.71 12.79 12.30
CA GLY A 271 -19.68 13.40 11.38
C GLY A 271 -19.62 12.82 9.96
N LEU A 272 -18.42 12.55 9.44
CA LEU A 272 -18.26 11.98 8.12
C LEU A 272 -18.76 10.53 8.03
N ILE A 273 -18.47 9.67 9.01
CA ILE A 273 -18.93 8.27 9.01
C ILE A 273 -20.44 8.14 9.30
N ASP A 274 -21.05 9.12 9.96
CA ASP A 274 -22.50 9.14 10.17
C ASP A 274 -23.26 9.60 8.90
N GLU A 275 -22.61 10.37 8.01
CA GLU A 275 -23.21 10.93 6.78
C GLU A 275 -22.90 10.09 5.53
N TYR A 276 -21.73 9.48 5.47
CA TYR A 276 -21.24 8.75 4.29
C TYR A 276 -20.91 7.28 4.64
N PRO A 277 -21.04 6.35 3.68
CA PRO A 277 -20.73 4.94 3.89
C PRO A 277 -19.20 4.67 3.88
N ILE A 278 -18.47 5.27 4.83
CA ILE A 278 -17.03 5.15 4.96
C ILE A 278 -16.69 3.89 5.75
N VAL A 279 -15.93 2.98 5.16
CA VAL A 279 -15.49 1.72 5.78
C VAL A 279 -14.10 1.81 6.41
N SER A 280 -13.28 2.79 5.98
CA SER A 280 -11.88 2.90 6.38
C SER A 280 -11.38 4.34 6.34
N ILE A 281 -10.61 4.74 7.35
CA ILE A 281 -9.90 6.02 7.41
C ILE A 281 -8.43 5.71 7.74
N GLU A 282 -7.54 6.11 6.84
CA GLU A 282 -6.09 5.94 6.95
C GLU A 282 -5.45 7.26 7.44
N ASP A 283 -4.50 7.14 8.33
CA ASP A 283 -3.73 8.21 8.97
C ASP A 283 -4.57 9.46 9.33
N PRO A 284 -5.64 9.25 10.14
CA PRO A 284 -6.53 10.33 10.56
C PRO A 284 -5.86 11.36 11.47
N LEU A 285 -4.73 11.03 12.09
CA LEU A 285 -3.96 11.87 13.00
C LEU A 285 -2.46 11.77 12.68
N GLN A 286 -1.68 12.68 13.26
CA GLN A 286 -0.23 12.75 13.06
C GLN A 286 0.47 11.48 13.58
N GLU A 287 1.55 11.05 12.90
CA GLU A 287 2.23 9.77 13.06
C GLU A 287 2.82 9.45 14.45
N ASP A 288 2.93 10.44 15.33
CA ASP A 288 3.37 10.26 16.72
C ASP A 288 2.31 10.67 17.77
N ASP A 289 1.05 10.94 17.33
CA ASP A 289 -0.07 11.29 18.21
C ASP A 289 -0.74 10.04 18.81
N TRP A 290 0.00 9.28 19.61
CA TRP A 290 -0.45 8.03 20.23
C TRP A 290 -1.72 8.20 21.08
N ASP A 291 -1.83 9.28 21.84
CA ASP A 291 -2.98 9.56 22.70
C ASP A 291 -4.22 9.92 21.87
N GLY A 292 -4.01 10.69 20.81
CA GLY A 292 -5.05 10.99 19.82
C GLY A 292 -5.59 9.74 19.16
N TYR A 293 -4.71 8.86 18.66
CA TYR A 293 -5.11 7.58 18.05
C TYR A 293 -5.87 6.67 19.03
N THR A 294 -5.42 6.59 20.30
CA THR A 294 -6.11 5.82 21.33
C THR A 294 -7.52 6.37 21.57
N THR A 295 -7.67 7.68 21.67
CA THR A 295 -8.94 8.38 21.86
C THR A 295 -9.87 8.16 20.67
N LEU A 296 -9.36 8.37 19.45
CA LEU A 296 -10.11 8.16 18.21
C LEU A 296 -10.60 6.70 18.08
N THR A 297 -9.70 5.75 18.34
CA THR A 297 -10.04 4.32 18.27
C THR A 297 -11.14 3.93 19.25
N ALA A 298 -11.10 4.48 20.47
CA ALA A 298 -12.15 4.28 21.45
C ALA A 298 -13.51 4.88 21.01
N ALA A 299 -13.49 6.01 20.30
CA ALA A 299 -14.69 6.70 19.85
C ALA A 299 -15.37 6.03 18.64
N ILE A 300 -14.60 5.71 17.59
CA ILE A 300 -15.17 5.24 16.31
C ILE A 300 -14.67 3.87 15.84
N GLY A 301 -13.68 3.27 16.51
CA GLY A 301 -13.04 2.03 16.06
C GLY A 301 -13.96 0.80 15.97
N GLU A 302 -15.12 0.82 16.63
CA GLU A 302 -16.16 -0.22 16.49
C GLU A 302 -17.10 -0.01 15.29
N LYS A 303 -17.02 1.16 14.63
CA LYS A 303 -17.85 1.52 13.47
C LYS A 303 -17.06 1.49 12.16
N VAL A 304 -15.77 1.80 12.21
CA VAL A 304 -14.92 2.04 11.03
C VAL A 304 -13.52 1.44 11.23
N GLN A 305 -12.87 1.06 10.14
CA GLN A 305 -11.46 0.71 10.14
C GLN A 305 -10.61 1.97 10.28
N ILE A 306 -9.64 1.96 11.19
CA ILE A 306 -8.63 3.00 11.39
C ILE A 306 -7.29 2.39 11.02
N VAL A 307 -6.70 2.86 9.93
CA VAL A 307 -5.45 2.32 9.37
C VAL A 307 -4.28 3.20 9.77
N GLY A 308 -3.21 2.58 10.25
CA GLY A 308 -1.92 3.26 10.41
C GLY A 308 -1.03 2.97 9.22
N ASP A 309 -0.67 4.03 8.47
CA ASP A 309 0.36 4.06 7.43
C ASP A 309 1.66 4.59 8.04
N ASP A 310 1.88 5.89 8.04
CA ASP A 310 3.06 6.53 8.66
C ASP A 310 3.09 6.30 10.18
N PHE A 311 1.94 6.07 10.78
CA PHE A 311 1.80 5.72 12.19
C PHE A 311 2.51 4.40 12.55
N PHE A 312 2.47 3.37 11.70
CA PHE A 312 3.09 2.07 11.94
C PHE A 312 4.30 1.75 11.06
N VAL A 313 4.38 2.36 9.87
CA VAL A 313 5.44 2.16 8.85
C VAL A 313 5.79 0.69 8.59
N THR A 314 4.79 -0.19 8.63
CA THR A 314 4.94 -1.65 8.48
C THR A 314 5.95 -2.24 9.48
N ASN A 315 6.21 -1.55 10.60
CA ASN A 315 7.20 -1.93 11.61
C ASN A 315 6.57 -2.76 12.74
N PRO A 316 6.99 -4.02 12.97
CA PRO A 316 6.42 -4.87 14.02
C PRO A 316 6.50 -4.25 15.42
N ALA A 317 7.56 -3.51 15.74
CA ALA A 317 7.73 -2.88 17.06
C ALA A 317 6.73 -1.73 17.28
N ARG A 318 6.53 -0.85 16.27
CA ARG A 318 5.52 0.21 16.35
C ARG A 318 4.10 -0.35 16.37
N LEU A 319 3.85 -1.41 15.59
CA LEU A 319 2.56 -2.10 15.61
C LEU A 319 2.28 -2.73 16.98
N GLN A 320 3.28 -3.36 17.61
CA GLN A 320 3.17 -3.92 18.96
C GLN A 320 2.78 -2.84 19.98
N GLU A 321 3.41 -1.67 19.92
CA GLU A 321 3.07 -0.52 20.77
C GLU A 321 1.62 -0.06 20.53
N GLY A 322 1.18 0.01 19.27
CA GLY A 322 -0.21 0.35 18.91
C GLY A 322 -1.23 -0.65 19.46
N ILE A 323 -0.91 -1.95 19.39
CA ILE A 323 -1.75 -3.01 19.95
C ILE A 323 -1.89 -2.84 21.48
N GLU A 324 -0.78 -2.61 22.18
CA GLU A 324 -0.78 -2.42 23.64
C GLU A 324 -1.56 -1.18 24.07
N LYS A 325 -1.44 -0.10 23.30
CA LYS A 325 -2.16 1.16 23.52
C LYS A 325 -3.60 1.15 22.99
N LYS A 326 -4.00 0.13 22.23
CA LYS A 326 -5.29 0.06 21.52
C LYS A 326 -5.47 1.23 20.54
N ALA A 327 -4.42 1.61 19.87
CA ALA A 327 -4.36 2.68 18.89
C ALA A 327 -4.48 2.11 17.48
N ALA A 328 -5.41 2.61 16.68
CA ALA A 328 -5.82 2.09 15.38
C ALA A 328 -6.39 0.64 15.47
N ASN A 329 -6.74 0.04 14.34
CA ASN A 329 -7.25 -1.34 14.27
C ASN A 329 -6.95 -2.03 12.94
N ALA A 330 -6.10 -1.41 12.10
CA ALA A 330 -5.59 -1.97 10.87
C ALA A 330 -4.19 -1.43 10.55
N LEU A 331 -3.42 -2.24 9.84
CA LEU A 331 -2.07 -1.93 9.36
C LEU A 331 -2.09 -1.74 7.85
N LEU A 332 -1.55 -0.61 7.36
CA LEU A 332 -1.14 -0.51 5.97
C LEU A 332 0.21 -1.22 5.78
N VAL A 333 0.32 -2.05 4.75
CA VAL A 333 1.50 -2.88 4.51
C VAL A 333 2.22 -2.39 3.27
N LYS A 334 3.32 -1.68 3.45
CA LYS A 334 4.23 -1.20 2.40
C LYS A 334 5.59 -1.86 2.57
N VAL A 335 5.92 -2.80 1.69
CA VAL A 335 7.14 -3.62 1.80
C VAL A 335 8.43 -2.79 1.91
N ASN A 336 8.48 -1.63 1.28
CA ASN A 336 9.67 -0.77 1.29
C ASN A 336 9.78 0.12 2.54
N GLN A 337 8.72 0.27 3.35
CA GLN A 337 8.80 0.99 4.63
C GLN A 337 9.64 0.25 5.66
N ILE A 338 9.71 -1.07 5.56
CA ILE A 338 10.50 -1.93 6.46
C ILE A 338 11.71 -2.57 5.75
N GLY A 339 11.59 -2.92 4.47
CA GLY A 339 12.71 -3.26 3.60
C GLY A 339 13.07 -4.73 3.45
N THR A 340 12.32 -5.67 4.05
CA THR A 340 12.42 -7.12 3.80
C THR A 340 11.05 -7.78 3.77
N LEU A 341 10.95 -8.92 3.07
CA LEU A 341 9.75 -9.75 3.12
C LEU A 341 9.55 -10.37 4.50
N THR A 342 10.62 -10.83 5.16
CA THR A 342 10.54 -11.42 6.50
C THR A 342 9.90 -10.48 7.52
N GLU A 343 10.39 -9.23 7.61
CA GLU A 343 9.83 -8.26 8.54
C GLU A 343 8.39 -7.87 8.15
N THR A 344 8.08 -7.82 6.84
CA THR A 344 6.72 -7.62 6.35
C THR A 344 5.78 -8.74 6.80
N PHE A 345 6.21 -10.01 6.69
CA PHE A 345 5.42 -11.16 7.14
C PHE A 345 5.21 -11.12 8.66
N ASP A 346 6.25 -10.77 9.42
CA ASP A 346 6.16 -10.66 10.88
C ASP A 346 5.15 -9.56 11.30
N ALA A 347 5.14 -8.42 10.60
CA ALA A 347 4.16 -7.35 10.85
C ALA A 347 2.71 -7.80 10.54
N VAL A 348 2.50 -8.45 9.39
CA VAL A 348 1.16 -8.95 9.00
C VAL A 348 0.66 -10.03 9.96
N GLU A 349 1.52 -10.98 10.33
CA GLU A 349 1.18 -12.04 11.28
C GLU A 349 0.83 -11.45 12.67
N LEU A 350 1.62 -10.49 13.15
CA LEU A 350 1.35 -9.78 14.40
C LEU A 350 -0.01 -9.07 14.36
N ALA A 351 -0.33 -8.37 13.27
CA ALA A 351 -1.60 -7.72 13.06
C ALA A 351 -2.76 -8.72 13.15
N HIS A 352 -2.71 -9.80 12.38
CA HIS A 352 -3.76 -10.81 12.32
C HIS A 352 -3.99 -11.50 13.67
N ARG A 353 -2.92 -11.87 14.38
CA ARG A 353 -3.00 -12.49 15.72
C ARG A 353 -3.67 -11.61 16.77
N ASN A 354 -3.65 -10.29 16.57
CA ASN A 354 -4.23 -9.31 17.49
C ASN A 354 -5.54 -8.70 16.97
N GLY A 355 -6.15 -9.27 15.92
CA GLY A 355 -7.44 -8.82 15.38
C GLY A 355 -7.40 -7.52 14.58
N TYR A 356 -6.21 -7.05 14.24
CA TYR A 356 -6.02 -5.97 13.26
C TYR A 356 -6.24 -6.50 11.85
N ARG A 357 -6.82 -5.67 10.98
CA ARG A 357 -6.87 -5.94 9.56
C ARG A 357 -5.57 -5.48 8.89
N THR A 358 -5.32 -5.97 7.68
CA THR A 358 -4.16 -5.58 6.88
C THR A 358 -4.61 -5.15 5.50
N MET A 359 -4.01 -4.10 4.98
CA MET A 359 -4.25 -3.58 3.64
C MET A 359 -2.90 -3.51 2.93
N MET A 360 -2.66 -4.40 1.96
CA MET A 360 -1.45 -4.37 1.12
C MET A 360 -1.46 -3.11 0.27
N SER A 361 -0.34 -2.41 0.18
CA SER A 361 -0.30 -1.10 -0.47
C SER A 361 0.85 -0.93 -1.44
N HIS A 362 0.59 -0.17 -2.51
CA HIS A 362 1.56 0.40 -3.42
C HIS A 362 2.27 1.61 -2.80
N ARG A 363 3.11 2.27 -3.60
CA ARG A 363 3.63 3.61 -3.32
C ARG A 363 3.27 4.54 -4.48
N SER A 364 3.46 5.86 -4.27
CA SER A 364 3.22 6.87 -5.33
C SER A 364 4.15 6.68 -6.53
N GLY A 365 5.40 6.30 -6.33
CA GLY A 365 6.31 5.85 -7.39
C GLY A 365 6.33 4.33 -7.50
N GLU A 366 5.73 3.80 -8.56
CA GLU A 366 5.63 2.37 -8.83
C GLU A 366 6.40 1.95 -10.08
N THR A 367 6.63 0.64 -10.19
CA THR A 367 7.15 -0.03 -11.38
C THR A 367 6.09 -0.96 -11.94
N GLU A 368 6.39 -1.71 -13.03
CA GLU A 368 5.50 -2.76 -13.54
C GLU A 368 5.45 -4.01 -12.63
N ASP A 369 6.27 -4.06 -11.58
CA ASP A 369 6.30 -5.17 -10.62
C ASP A 369 4.94 -5.40 -9.96
N THR A 370 4.50 -6.66 -9.90
CA THR A 370 3.19 -7.04 -9.37
C THR A 370 3.24 -7.78 -8.03
N THR A 371 4.39 -7.81 -7.39
CA THR A 371 4.63 -8.58 -6.15
C THR A 371 3.58 -8.31 -5.08
N ILE A 372 3.15 -7.06 -4.89
CA ILE A 372 2.15 -6.73 -3.87
C ILE A 372 0.78 -7.37 -4.13
N ALA A 373 0.43 -7.67 -5.38
CA ALA A 373 -0.78 -8.43 -5.70
C ALA A 373 -0.67 -9.88 -5.23
N ASP A 374 0.46 -10.53 -5.51
CA ASP A 374 0.76 -11.87 -5.01
C ASP A 374 0.81 -11.92 -3.47
N LEU A 375 1.45 -10.94 -2.82
CA LEU A 375 1.53 -10.84 -1.37
C LEU A 375 0.17 -10.63 -0.71
N ALA A 376 -0.71 -9.83 -1.30
CA ALA A 376 -2.05 -9.61 -0.78
C ALA A 376 -2.86 -10.92 -0.66
N VAL A 377 -2.70 -11.82 -1.64
CA VAL A 377 -3.33 -13.15 -1.64
C VAL A 377 -2.55 -14.13 -0.77
N ALA A 378 -1.21 -14.16 -0.87
CA ALA A 378 -0.34 -15.02 -0.08
C ALA A 378 -0.60 -14.90 1.43
N LEU A 379 -0.78 -13.68 1.90
CA LEU A 379 -0.96 -13.34 3.32
C LEU A 379 -2.44 -13.21 3.71
N ASN A 380 -3.38 -13.48 2.79
CA ASN A 380 -4.82 -13.31 3.00
C ASN A 380 -5.16 -11.95 3.64
N CYS A 381 -4.57 -10.86 3.14
CA CYS A 381 -4.76 -9.52 3.68
C CYS A 381 -6.23 -9.07 3.62
N GLY A 382 -6.95 -9.51 2.61
CA GLY A 382 -8.37 -9.17 2.40
C GLY A 382 -8.59 -7.79 1.81
N GLN A 383 -7.56 -6.93 1.74
CA GLN A 383 -7.61 -5.59 1.19
C GLN A 383 -6.31 -5.26 0.43
N ILE A 384 -6.42 -4.49 -0.65
CA ILE A 384 -5.28 -3.94 -1.40
C ILE A 384 -5.55 -2.50 -1.81
N LYS A 385 -4.60 -1.60 -1.56
CA LYS A 385 -4.59 -0.20 -1.98
C LYS A 385 -3.53 -0.07 -3.08
N THR A 386 -3.94 0.05 -4.34
CA THR A 386 -2.99 0.11 -5.47
C THR A 386 -3.41 1.09 -6.56
N GLY A 387 -4.04 2.21 -6.16
CA GLY A 387 -4.39 3.32 -7.02
C GLY A 387 -5.71 3.14 -7.77
N ALA A 388 -5.97 4.01 -8.72
CA ALA A 388 -7.15 3.96 -9.59
C ALA A 388 -7.03 2.83 -10.63
N PRO A 389 -8.15 2.41 -11.28
CA PRO A 389 -8.12 1.49 -12.42
C PRO A 389 -7.64 2.21 -13.70
N ALA A 390 -6.54 2.92 -13.59
CA ALA A 390 -5.88 3.71 -14.65
C ALA A 390 -4.38 3.79 -14.36
N ARG A 391 -3.56 4.02 -15.42
CA ARG A 391 -2.09 3.96 -15.43
C ARG A 391 -1.58 2.51 -15.32
N SER A 392 -0.64 2.16 -16.20
CA SER A 392 -0.22 0.76 -16.41
C SER A 392 0.37 0.11 -15.17
N GLU A 393 1.15 0.84 -14.39
CA GLU A 393 1.78 0.37 -13.17
C GLU A 393 0.77 0.05 -12.04
N ARG A 394 -0.41 0.66 -12.05
CA ARG A 394 -1.53 0.36 -11.14
C ARG A 394 -2.34 -0.82 -11.67
N VAL A 395 -2.76 -0.74 -12.93
CA VAL A 395 -3.56 -1.76 -13.61
C VAL A 395 -2.83 -3.11 -13.67
N ALA A 396 -1.50 -3.12 -13.73
CA ALA A 396 -0.70 -4.35 -13.70
C ALA A 396 -1.01 -5.21 -12.46
N LYS A 397 -1.16 -4.59 -11.27
CA LYS A 397 -1.49 -5.26 -10.01
C LYS A 397 -2.92 -5.84 -10.05
N TYR A 398 -3.89 -5.08 -10.57
CA TYR A 398 -5.26 -5.57 -10.76
C TYR A 398 -5.33 -6.73 -11.75
N ASN A 399 -4.62 -6.64 -12.87
CA ASN A 399 -4.54 -7.72 -13.85
C ASN A 399 -3.88 -8.99 -13.27
N GLN A 400 -2.89 -8.84 -12.37
CA GLN A 400 -2.29 -9.96 -11.68
C GLN A 400 -3.30 -10.65 -10.74
N LEU A 401 -4.11 -9.89 -10.02
CA LEU A 401 -5.17 -10.46 -9.17
C LEU A 401 -6.24 -11.20 -9.98
N LEU A 402 -6.59 -10.73 -11.20
CA LEU A 402 -7.46 -11.47 -12.12
C LEU A 402 -6.86 -12.81 -12.53
N ARG A 403 -5.54 -12.87 -12.81
CA ARG A 403 -4.85 -14.13 -13.14
C ARG A 403 -4.86 -15.09 -11.95
N ILE A 404 -4.60 -14.58 -10.74
CA ILE A 404 -4.63 -15.37 -9.51
C ILE A 404 -6.05 -15.92 -9.26
N GLU A 405 -7.09 -15.10 -9.42
CA GLU A 405 -8.48 -15.55 -9.30
C GLU A 405 -8.80 -16.68 -10.28
N GLN A 406 -8.37 -16.52 -11.54
CA GLN A 406 -8.56 -17.55 -12.58
C GLN A 406 -7.81 -18.85 -12.25
N GLU A 407 -6.59 -18.76 -11.72
CA GLU A 407 -5.80 -19.93 -11.30
C GLU A 407 -6.43 -20.66 -10.12
N LEU A 408 -6.98 -19.94 -9.15
CA LEU A 408 -7.66 -20.51 -7.98
C LEU A 408 -9.01 -21.15 -8.36
N GLY A 409 -9.67 -20.65 -9.42
CA GLY A 409 -10.96 -21.14 -9.87
C GLY A 409 -12.00 -21.14 -8.75
N ASP A 410 -12.70 -22.26 -8.54
CA ASP A 410 -13.73 -22.40 -7.50
C ASP A 410 -13.16 -22.30 -6.05
N GLY A 411 -11.84 -22.34 -5.89
CA GLY A 411 -11.18 -22.14 -4.61
C GLY A 411 -10.98 -20.67 -4.24
N ALA A 412 -11.18 -19.75 -5.17
CA ALA A 412 -11.06 -18.32 -4.92
C ALA A 412 -12.19 -17.81 -4.00
N VAL A 413 -11.83 -17.01 -3.01
CA VAL A 413 -12.80 -16.36 -2.11
C VAL A 413 -12.56 -14.85 -2.16
N TYR A 414 -13.51 -14.11 -2.68
CA TYR A 414 -13.46 -12.66 -2.63
C TYR A 414 -13.82 -12.17 -1.22
N ALA A 415 -12.98 -11.35 -0.61
CA ALA A 415 -13.14 -10.91 0.77
C ALA A 415 -14.43 -10.08 0.99
N GLY A 416 -14.80 -9.22 0.04
CA GLY A 416 -16.01 -8.44 0.08
C GLY A 416 -16.25 -7.73 1.44
N ARG A 417 -17.47 -7.78 1.94
CA ARG A 417 -17.83 -7.19 3.24
C ARG A 417 -17.05 -7.76 4.42
N SER A 418 -16.60 -9.01 4.34
CA SER A 418 -15.86 -9.64 5.45
C SER A 418 -14.50 -8.97 5.71
N ALA A 419 -13.98 -8.22 4.74
CA ALA A 419 -12.79 -7.41 4.92
C ALA A 419 -13.01 -6.27 5.94
N PHE A 420 -14.24 -5.80 6.11
CA PHE A 420 -14.61 -4.68 6.98
C PHE A 420 -15.64 -5.09 8.05
N PRO A 421 -15.28 -5.92 9.04
CA PRO A 421 -16.23 -6.50 10.00
C PRO A 421 -16.87 -5.47 10.94
N ARG A 422 -16.30 -4.26 11.02
CA ARG A 422 -16.82 -3.16 11.86
C ARG A 422 -17.89 -2.33 11.16
N PHE A 423 -17.86 -2.32 9.82
CA PHE A 423 -18.83 -1.56 9.04
C PHE A 423 -20.21 -2.25 9.06
N LYS A 424 -21.17 -1.56 9.59
CA LYS A 424 -22.59 -1.98 9.63
C LYS A 424 -23.37 -1.03 8.75
N ALA A 425 -23.68 -1.47 7.52
CA ALA A 425 -24.51 -0.71 6.58
C ALA A 425 -25.98 -0.71 7.02
#